data_bd223dfd2fa8c86edf4868a6429f64c4
#
_entry.id   bd223dfd2fa8c86edf4868a6429f64c4
#
_cell.length_a   1.000
_cell.length_b   1.000
_cell.length_c   1.000
_cell.angle_alpha   90.00
_cell.angle_beta   90.00
_cell.angle_gamma   90.00
#
_symmetry.space_group_name_H-M   'P 1'
#
loop_
_entity.id
_entity.type
_entity.pdbx_description
1 polymer ?
#
loop_
_entity_poly.entity_id
_entity_poly.type
_entity_poly.pdbx_seq_one_letter_code
_entity_poly.pdbx_strand_id
1 'polypeptide(L)'
;MATVTHTAALARLGHALSDATRSGVLLALREAPAFPSDLADALGVTRQAMSNHLACLRGCGLVEAVPDGRRTWYRLADAHLSYALDELLRVVLYVEPDCCDGEGCTC
;
A
#
# COMPACT_ATOMS: atom_id res chain seq x y z
N MET A 1 0.78 -12.68 23.50
CA MET A 1 0.66 -11.98 22.21
C MET A 1 0.26 -10.54 22.44
N ALA A 2 1.01 -9.60 21.90
CA ALA A 2 0.69 -8.19 22.06
C ALA A 2 -0.59 -7.86 21.29
N THR A 3 -1.53 -7.20 21.94
CA THR A 3 -2.75 -6.74 21.29
C THR A 3 -2.49 -5.37 20.69
N VAL A 4 -2.64 -5.26 19.38
CA VAL A 4 -2.52 -3.98 18.68
C VAL A 4 -3.82 -3.22 18.91
N THR A 5 -3.73 -1.98 19.40
CA THR A 5 -4.91 -1.15 19.55
C THR A 5 -5.46 -0.77 18.17
N HIS A 6 -6.76 -0.43 18.11
CA HIS A 6 -7.37 0.02 16.86
C HIS A 6 -6.67 1.28 16.34
N THR A 7 -6.32 2.19 17.22
CA THR A 7 -5.61 3.42 16.84
C THR A 7 -4.25 3.10 16.23
N ALA A 8 -3.49 2.21 16.85
CA ALA A 8 -2.18 1.82 16.34
C ALA A 8 -2.28 1.10 14.99
N ALA A 9 -3.29 0.26 14.83
CA ALA A 9 -3.53 -0.44 13.57
C ALA A 9 -3.85 0.54 12.44
N LEU A 10 -4.72 1.51 12.71
CA LEU A 10 -5.06 2.54 11.71
C LEU A 10 -3.88 3.45 11.41
N ALA A 11 -3.07 3.79 12.41
CA ALA A 11 -1.88 4.61 12.20
C ALA A 11 -0.87 3.89 11.30
N ARG A 12 -0.72 2.59 11.48
CA ARG A 12 0.15 1.77 10.62
C ARG A 12 -0.34 1.77 9.17
N LEU A 13 -1.63 1.59 8.97
CA LEU A 13 -2.22 1.66 7.64
C LEU A 13 -2.04 3.05 7.04
N GLY A 14 -2.29 4.10 7.84
CA GLY A 14 -2.10 5.49 7.40
C GLY A 14 -0.67 5.77 6.97
N HIS A 15 0.31 5.26 7.72
CA HIS A 15 1.72 5.40 7.34
C HIS A 15 2.00 4.74 5.99
N ALA A 16 1.49 3.53 5.78
CA ALA A 16 1.66 2.83 4.51
C ALA A 16 1.04 3.61 3.36
N LEU A 17 -0.13 4.20 3.57
CA LEU A 17 -0.84 4.95 2.54
C LEU A 17 -0.31 6.37 2.33
N SER A 18 0.56 6.86 3.19
CA SER A 18 1.07 8.23 3.11
C SER A 18 2.04 8.47 1.95
N ASP A 19 2.52 7.43 1.32
CA ASP A 19 3.40 7.51 0.17
C ASP A 19 2.65 7.08 -1.10
N ALA A 20 2.73 7.91 -2.15
CA ALA A 20 2.00 7.64 -3.39
C ALA A 20 2.42 6.33 -4.05
N THR A 21 3.70 5.99 -4.01
CA THR A 21 4.19 4.73 -4.60
C THR A 21 3.64 3.53 -3.84
N ARG A 22 3.67 3.57 -2.50
CA ARG A 22 3.10 2.48 -1.69
C ARG A 22 1.60 2.32 -1.93
N SER A 23 0.87 3.43 -2.01
CA SER A 23 -0.55 3.38 -2.35
C SER A 23 -0.76 2.76 -3.72
N GLY A 24 0.07 3.13 -4.70
CA GLY A 24 0.03 2.55 -6.04
C GLY A 24 0.28 1.05 -6.05
N VAL A 25 1.22 0.58 -5.23
CA VAL A 25 1.48 -0.86 -5.09
C VAL A 25 0.23 -1.59 -4.57
N LEU A 26 -0.38 -1.07 -3.51
CA LEU A 26 -1.57 -1.70 -2.94
C LEU A 26 -2.72 -1.75 -3.94
N LEU A 27 -2.92 -0.67 -4.70
CA LEU A 27 -3.95 -0.64 -5.74
C LEU A 27 -3.66 -1.63 -6.86
N ALA A 28 -2.39 -1.77 -7.28
CA ALA A 28 -2.01 -2.74 -8.29
C ALA A 28 -2.22 -4.17 -7.81
N LEU A 29 -1.83 -4.46 -6.58
CA LEU A 29 -1.99 -5.80 -5.99
C LEU A 29 -3.45 -6.14 -5.69
N ARG A 30 -4.32 -5.14 -5.58
CA ARG A 30 -5.75 -5.35 -5.47
C ARG A 30 -6.29 -6.09 -6.69
N GLU A 31 -5.72 -5.81 -7.86
CA GLU A 31 -6.16 -6.42 -9.12
C GLU A 31 -5.57 -7.82 -9.31
N ALA A 32 -4.29 -8.00 -9.04
CA ALA A 32 -3.61 -9.28 -9.22
C ALA A 32 -2.26 -9.28 -8.52
N PRO A 33 -1.75 -10.47 -8.14
CA PRO A 33 -0.37 -10.58 -7.68
C PRO A 33 0.61 -10.10 -8.74
N ALA A 34 1.76 -9.60 -8.32
CA ALA A 34 2.75 -9.05 -9.24
C ALA A 34 4.18 -9.28 -8.75
N PHE A 35 5.11 -9.24 -9.70
CA PHE A 35 6.53 -9.26 -9.40
C PHE A 35 7.04 -7.84 -9.13
N PRO A 36 8.08 -7.69 -8.26
CA PRO A 36 8.63 -6.37 -7.96
C PRO A 36 9.09 -5.58 -9.20
N SER A 37 9.67 -6.26 -10.18
CA SER A 37 10.13 -5.60 -11.41
C SER A 37 8.96 -4.99 -12.19
N ASP A 38 7.85 -5.70 -12.26
CA ASP A 38 6.66 -5.21 -12.97
C ASP A 38 6.05 -4.02 -12.24
N LEU A 39 6.03 -4.07 -10.91
CA LEU A 39 5.54 -2.94 -10.10
C LEU A 39 6.45 -1.72 -10.25
N ALA A 40 7.75 -1.92 -10.25
CA ALA A 40 8.71 -0.82 -10.42
C ALA A 40 8.54 -0.15 -11.77
N ASP A 41 8.40 -0.94 -12.83
CA ASP A 41 8.18 -0.41 -14.18
C ASP A 41 6.84 0.33 -14.28
N ALA A 42 5.78 -0.25 -13.75
CA ALA A 42 4.45 0.34 -13.81
C ALA A 42 4.35 1.67 -13.05
N LEU A 43 5.07 1.78 -11.94
CA LEU A 43 5.01 2.96 -11.07
C LEU A 43 6.17 3.94 -11.31
N GLY A 44 7.06 3.62 -12.23
CA GLY A 44 8.13 4.54 -12.61
C GLY A 44 9.18 4.76 -11.53
N VAL A 45 9.49 3.76 -10.73
CA VAL A 45 10.51 3.84 -9.68
C VAL A 45 11.60 2.81 -9.92
N THR A 46 12.74 2.99 -9.24
CA THR A 46 13.83 2.03 -9.32
C THR A 46 13.46 0.73 -8.63
N ARG A 47 14.14 -0.34 -9.00
CA ARG A 47 13.96 -1.64 -8.34
C ARG A 47 14.34 -1.58 -6.87
N GLN A 48 15.38 -0.79 -6.53
CA GLN A 48 15.78 -0.62 -5.14
C GLN A 48 14.70 0.11 -4.33
N ALA A 49 14.13 1.18 -4.88
CA ALA A 49 13.04 1.89 -4.23
C ALA A 49 11.83 0.97 -4.03
N MET A 50 11.49 0.19 -5.06
CA MET A 50 10.38 -0.76 -4.97
C MET A 50 10.63 -1.81 -3.88
N SER A 51 11.86 -2.33 -3.80
CA SER A 51 12.23 -3.28 -2.77
C SER A 51 12.01 -2.70 -1.37
N ASN A 52 12.39 -1.43 -1.17
CA ASN A 52 12.20 -0.74 0.11
C ASN A 52 10.72 -0.56 0.44
N HIS A 53 9.92 -0.18 -0.55
CA HIS A 53 8.46 -0.01 -0.36
C HIS A 53 7.78 -1.34 -0.03
N LEU A 54 8.16 -2.40 -0.72
CA LEU A 54 7.59 -3.74 -0.45
C LEU A 54 8.00 -4.24 0.93
N ALA A 55 9.22 -3.97 1.37
CA ALA A 55 9.67 -4.33 2.71
C ALA A 55 8.83 -3.59 3.77
N CYS A 56 8.56 -2.31 3.55
CA CYS A 56 7.70 -1.53 4.45
C CYS A 56 6.29 -2.11 4.53
N LEU A 57 5.68 -2.37 3.37
CA LEU A 57 4.32 -2.91 3.32
C LEU A 57 4.23 -4.31 3.93
N ARG A 58 5.25 -5.13 3.71
CA ARG A 58 5.33 -6.46 4.31
C ARG A 58 5.49 -6.38 5.82
N GLY A 59 6.31 -5.46 6.30
CA GLY A 59 6.48 -5.23 7.73
C GLY A 59 5.21 -4.74 8.41
N CYS A 60 4.36 -4.03 7.67
CA CYS A 60 3.05 -3.60 8.18
C CYS A 60 1.97 -4.69 8.09
N GLY A 61 2.29 -5.83 7.49
CA GLY A 61 1.34 -6.92 7.36
C GLY A 61 0.32 -6.74 6.24
N LEU A 62 0.58 -5.83 5.30
CA LEU A 62 -0.37 -5.50 4.24
C LEU A 62 -0.16 -6.33 2.97
N VAL A 63 1.07 -6.77 2.74
CA VAL A 63 1.39 -7.64 1.60
C VAL A 63 2.19 -8.84 2.09
N GLU A 64 2.17 -9.89 1.29
CA GLU A 64 2.99 -11.07 1.55
C GLU A 64 3.75 -11.47 0.30
N ALA A 65 4.93 -12.04 0.53
CA ALA A 65 5.81 -12.53 -0.52
C ALA A 65 5.53 -14.01 -0.75
N VAL A 66 5.41 -14.40 -2.01
CA VAL A 66 5.17 -15.80 -2.39
C VAL A 66 6.33 -16.26 -3.28
N PRO A 67 7.18 -17.16 -2.79
CA PRO A 67 8.26 -17.70 -3.61
C PRO A 67 7.71 -18.51 -4.79
N ASP A 68 8.34 -18.34 -5.94
CA ASP A 68 8.00 -19.07 -7.16
C ASP A 68 9.30 -19.36 -7.92
N GLY A 69 9.92 -20.47 -7.60
CA GLY A 69 11.22 -20.83 -8.15
C GLY A 69 12.28 -19.81 -7.72
N ARG A 70 12.93 -19.17 -8.70
CA ARG A 70 13.97 -18.16 -8.44
C ARG A 70 13.40 -16.77 -8.26
N ARG A 71 12.09 -16.59 -8.49
CA ARG A 71 11.39 -15.31 -8.40
C ARG A 71 10.49 -15.32 -7.18
N THR A 72 10.14 -14.13 -6.74
CA THR A 72 9.18 -13.94 -5.66
C THR A 72 8.16 -12.93 -6.15
N TRP A 73 6.90 -13.27 -6.09
CA TRP A 73 5.84 -12.32 -6.38
C TRP A 73 5.13 -11.93 -5.09
N TYR A 74 4.38 -10.85 -5.16
CA TYR A 74 3.70 -10.27 -4.00
C TYR A 74 2.21 -10.22 -4.22
N ARG A 75 1.47 -10.31 -3.13
CA ARG A 75 0.02 -10.16 -3.14
C ARG A 75 -0.44 -9.50 -1.85
N LEU A 76 -1.67 -9.00 -1.84
CA LEU A 76 -2.26 -8.50 -0.60
C LEU A 76 -2.35 -9.66 0.40
N ALA A 77 -2.03 -9.36 1.66
CA ALA A 77 -2.01 -10.38 2.70
C ALA A 77 -3.42 -10.86 3.09
N ASP A 78 -4.43 -10.03 2.86
CA ASP A 78 -5.80 -10.32 3.26
C ASP A 78 -6.78 -9.78 2.21
N ALA A 79 -7.72 -10.62 1.81
CA ALA A 79 -8.75 -10.22 0.85
C ALA A 79 -9.60 -9.04 1.35
N HIS A 80 -9.76 -8.90 2.66
CA HIS A 80 -10.49 -7.77 3.24
C HIS A 80 -9.81 -6.44 2.92
N LEU A 81 -8.49 -6.43 2.74
CA LEU A 81 -7.77 -5.22 2.38
C LEU A 81 -8.21 -4.70 1.00
N SER A 82 -8.46 -5.60 0.05
CA SER A 82 -8.98 -5.22 -1.27
C SER A 82 -10.30 -4.48 -1.14
N TYR A 83 -11.24 -5.02 -0.37
CA TYR A 83 -12.52 -4.38 -0.14
C TYR A 83 -12.38 -3.06 0.62
N ALA A 84 -11.52 -3.02 1.61
CA ALA A 84 -11.26 -1.81 2.39
C ALA A 84 -10.72 -0.68 1.50
N LEU A 85 -9.81 -1.00 0.59
CA LEU A 85 -9.27 -0.01 -0.34
C LEU A 85 -10.35 0.54 -1.26
N ASP A 86 -11.25 -0.33 -1.74
CA ASP A 86 -12.39 0.12 -2.57
C ASP A 86 -13.27 1.10 -1.80
N GLU A 87 -13.60 0.78 -0.55
CA GLU A 87 -14.44 1.64 0.27
C GLU A 87 -13.75 2.95 0.62
N LEU A 88 -12.44 2.91 0.92
CA LEU A 88 -11.67 4.12 1.19
C LEU A 88 -11.64 5.05 -0.02
N LEU A 89 -11.49 4.49 -1.21
CA LEU A 89 -11.50 5.31 -2.42
C LEU A 89 -12.84 6.03 -2.61
N ARG A 90 -13.95 5.38 -2.27
CA ARG A 90 -15.27 6.02 -2.32
C ARG A 90 -15.35 7.23 -1.40
N VAL A 91 -14.78 7.13 -0.20
CA VAL A 91 -14.74 8.24 0.74
C VAL A 91 -13.88 9.38 0.22
N VAL A 92 -12.64 9.06 -0.17
CA VAL A 92 -11.64 10.09 -0.54
C VAL A 92 -12.03 10.81 -1.82
N LEU A 93 -12.67 10.14 -2.77
CA LEU A 93 -13.05 10.76 -4.04
C LEU A 93 -14.16 11.81 -3.89
N TYR A 94 -14.84 11.85 -2.75
CA TYR A 94 -15.91 12.82 -2.48
C TYR A 94 -15.46 13.99 -1.62
N VAL A 95 -14.18 14.08 -1.24
CA VAL A 95 -13.67 15.23 -0.48
C VAL A 95 -12.97 16.21 -1.42
N GLU A 96 -12.69 17.43 -0.89
CA GLU A 96 -11.97 18.44 -1.66
C GLU A 96 -10.63 17.89 -2.15
N PRO A 97 -10.37 17.93 -3.46
CA PRO A 97 -9.12 17.38 -4.00
C PRO A 97 -7.87 18.12 -3.48
N ASP A 98 -8.02 19.37 -3.07
CA ASP A 98 -6.91 20.18 -2.59
C ASP A 98 -6.66 20.05 -1.09
N CYS A 99 -7.42 19.24 -0.39
CA CYS A 99 -7.16 18.99 1.02
C CYS A 99 -5.76 18.38 1.17
N CYS A 100 -4.95 18.94 2.03
CA CYS A 100 -3.56 18.55 2.29
C CYS A 100 -2.57 18.85 1.16
N ASP A 101 -3.02 19.41 0.04
CA ASP A 101 -2.13 19.84 -1.04
C ASP A 101 -1.96 21.36 -1.08
N GLY A 102 -2.85 22.10 -0.45
CA GLY A 102 -2.86 23.54 -0.49
C GLY A 102 -2.24 24.18 0.75
N GLU A 103 -2.02 25.49 0.66
CA GLU A 103 -1.61 26.29 1.80
C GLU A 103 -2.70 26.23 2.88
N GLY A 104 -2.27 26.10 4.12
CA GLY A 104 -3.19 26.06 5.24
C GLY A 104 -3.61 24.66 5.66
N CYS A 105 -3.15 23.61 4.97
CA CYS A 105 -3.36 22.24 5.43
C CYS A 105 -2.54 22.03 6.71
N THR A 106 -3.20 21.58 7.77
CA THR A 106 -2.57 21.37 9.07
C THR A 106 -2.43 19.91 9.44
N CYS A 107 -2.65 19.02 8.52
CA CYS A 107 -2.57 17.56 8.75
C CYS A 107 -1.21 17.10 9.30
#